data_daa60b0b7b476c37b2b4ead42d0c12ea
#
_entry.id   daa60b0b7b476c37b2b4ead42d0c12ea
#
_cell.length_a   1.000
_cell.length_b   1.000
_cell.length_c   1.000
_cell.angle_alpha   90.00
_cell.angle_beta   90.00
_cell.angle_gamma   90.00
#
_symmetry.space_group_name_H-M   'P 1'
#
loop_
_entity.id
_entity.type
_entity.pdbx_description
1 polymer ?
#
loop_
_entity_poly.entity_id
_entity_poly.type
_entity_poly.pdbx_seq_one_letter_code
_entity_poly.pdbx_strand_id
1 'polypeptide(L)'
;MTNPEVFNAIECKECNVPKGWGKEIIFVNNNLYCGKLLCFDKGAKFSMHYHLIKDETWYVKEGEFIYRWIDTKTAEVNEQILKEGDTVRQLPGQPHQLEALTDGVVFEVSTEHFDEDSYRVWKGNSQK
;
A
#
# COMPACT_ATOMS: atom_id res chain seq x y z
N MET A 1 0.05 -13.70 32.08
CA MET A 1 -0.11 -13.70 30.61
C MET A 1 -1.59 -13.67 30.28
N THR A 2 -2.01 -12.74 29.43
CA THR A 2 -3.40 -12.68 28.95
C THR A 2 -3.60 -13.64 27.78
N ASN A 3 -4.83 -14.08 27.56
CA ASN A 3 -5.18 -14.87 26.40
C ASN A 3 -5.02 -14.02 25.11
N PRO A 4 -4.60 -14.63 24.01
CA PRO A 4 -4.59 -13.92 22.73
C PRO A 4 -5.99 -13.44 22.36
N GLU A 5 -6.05 -12.24 21.81
CA GLU A 5 -7.28 -11.67 21.28
C GLU A 5 -7.44 -12.06 19.82
N VAL A 6 -8.58 -12.64 19.46
CA VAL A 6 -8.88 -13.05 18.10
C VAL A 6 -10.02 -12.20 17.58
N PHE A 7 -9.84 -11.62 16.40
CA PHE A 7 -10.88 -10.86 15.73
C PHE A 7 -10.82 -11.07 14.21
N ASN A 8 -11.94 -10.78 13.54
CA ASN A 8 -12.02 -10.89 12.08
C ASN A 8 -11.86 -9.49 11.49
N ALA A 9 -10.73 -9.24 10.83
CA ALA A 9 -10.42 -7.93 10.28
C ALA A 9 -11.36 -7.54 9.12
N ILE A 10 -11.93 -8.50 8.41
CA ILE A 10 -12.89 -8.23 7.33
C ILE A 10 -14.20 -7.68 7.91
N GLU A 11 -14.64 -8.21 9.05
CA GLU A 11 -15.86 -7.78 9.74
C GLU A 11 -15.64 -6.56 10.63
N CYS A 12 -14.40 -6.26 10.99
CA CYS A 12 -14.04 -5.12 11.83
C CYS A 12 -14.22 -3.82 11.06
N LYS A 13 -15.19 -3.00 11.45
CA LYS A 13 -15.50 -1.75 10.74
C LYS A 13 -14.32 -0.78 10.73
N GLU A 14 -13.63 -0.64 11.85
CA GLU A 14 -12.50 0.26 12.00
C GLU A 14 -11.27 -0.21 11.20
N CYS A 15 -11.19 -1.51 10.91
CA CYS A 15 -10.10 -2.08 10.12
C CYS A 15 -10.23 -1.78 8.63
N ASN A 16 -11.45 -1.52 8.16
CA ASN A 16 -11.76 -1.30 6.75
C ASN A 16 -11.83 0.20 6.47
N VAL A 17 -10.86 0.71 5.72
CA VAL A 17 -10.75 2.12 5.38
C VAL A 17 -11.06 2.30 3.89
N PRO A 18 -12.21 2.95 3.54
CA PRO A 18 -12.53 3.22 2.14
C PRO A 18 -11.52 4.18 1.52
N LYS A 19 -11.17 3.93 0.26
CA LYS A 19 -10.28 4.76 -0.55
C LYS A 19 -10.89 4.99 -1.91
N GLY A 20 -10.48 6.06 -2.60
CA GLY A 20 -10.94 6.31 -3.96
C GLY A 20 -10.52 5.23 -4.96
N TRP A 21 -9.53 4.43 -4.63
CA TRP A 21 -9.02 3.33 -5.46
C TRP A 21 -9.52 1.94 -5.02
N GLY A 22 -10.29 1.86 -3.94
CA GLY A 22 -10.79 0.60 -3.37
C GLY A 22 -10.86 0.70 -1.86
N LYS A 23 -10.11 -0.12 -1.15
CA LYS A 23 -10.06 -0.06 0.32
C LYS A 23 -8.78 -0.65 0.88
N GLU A 24 -8.43 -0.23 2.09
CA GLU A 24 -7.42 -0.89 2.91
C GLU A 24 -8.10 -1.70 4.00
N ILE A 25 -7.62 -2.90 4.26
CA ILE A 25 -7.98 -3.67 5.46
C ILE A 25 -6.74 -3.70 6.33
N ILE A 26 -6.76 -2.93 7.41
CA ILE A 26 -5.62 -2.83 8.34
C ILE A 26 -5.83 -3.87 9.45
N PHE A 27 -5.12 -4.99 9.36
CA PHE A 27 -5.31 -6.07 10.35
C PHE A 27 -4.36 -5.96 11.52
N VAL A 28 -3.32 -5.15 11.43
CA VAL A 28 -2.42 -4.83 12.54
C VAL A 28 -1.67 -3.54 12.27
N ASN A 29 -1.51 -2.71 13.30
CA ASN A 29 -0.60 -1.57 13.29
C ASN A 29 -0.18 -1.30 14.74
N ASN A 30 1.07 -1.54 15.05
CA ASN A 30 1.64 -1.30 16.38
C ASN A 30 3.05 -0.72 16.25
N ASN A 31 3.74 -0.53 17.37
CA ASN A 31 5.06 0.10 17.38
C ASN A 31 6.17 -0.74 16.74
N LEU A 32 5.89 -1.99 16.36
CA LEU A 32 6.88 -2.89 15.77
C LEU A 32 6.62 -3.17 14.30
N TYR A 33 5.34 -3.27 13.89
CA TYR A 33 4.99 -3.61 12.51
C TYR A 33 3.56 -3.21 12.17
N CYS A 34 3.29 -3.16 10.88
CA CYS A 34 1.96 -2.93 10.31
C CYS A 34 1.68 -3.95 9.21
N GLY A 35 0.46 -4.42 9.13
CA GLY A 35 0.00 -5.32 8.08
C GLY A 35 -1.32 -4.85 7.50
N LYS A 36 -1.39 -4.79 6.17
CA LYS A 36 -2.57 -4.35 5.45
C LYS A 36 -2.85 -5.23 4.24
N LEU A 37 -4.12 -5.30 3.87
CA LEU A 37 -4.54 -5.71 2.54
C LEU A 37 -4.95 -4.46 1.78
N LEU A 38 -4.37 -4.25 0.61
CA LEU A 38 -4.75 -3.18 -0.29
C LEU A 38 -5.60 -3.79 -1.38
N CYS A 39 -6.91 -3.51 -1.36
CA CYS A 39 -7.87 -4.07 -2.30
C CYS A 39 -8.20 -3.02 -3.34
N PHE A 40 -7.82 -3.26 -4.60
CA PHE A 40 -7.94 -2.30 -5.69
C PHE A 40 -9.08 -2.65 -6.62
N ASP A 41 -9.80 -1.62 -7.06
CA ASP A 41 -10.72 -1.72 -8.18
C ASP A 41 -9.93 -1.57 -9.49
N LYS A 42 -10.31 -2.32 -10.51
CA LYS A 42 -9.69 -2.26 -11.83
C LYS A 42 -9.61 -0.81 -12.34
N GLY A 43 -8.45 -0.40 -12.82
CA GLY A 43 -8.20 0.93 -13.38
C GLY A 43 -7.91 2.01 -12.34
N ALA A 44 -7.97 1.68 -11.06
CA ALA A 44 -7.75 2.65 -9.98
C ALA A 44 -6.28 2.68 -9.54
N LYS A 45 -5.88 3.81 -8.97
CA LYS A 45 -4.51 4.02 -8.49
C LYS A 45 -4.51 4.91 -7.26
N PHE A 46 -3.57 4.69 -6.35
CA PHE A 46 -3.30 5.67 -5.30
C PHE A 46 -2.29 6.72 -5.80
N SER A 47 -2.06 7.74 -4.98
CA SER A 47 -1.15 8.82 -5.36
C SER A 47 0.29 8.33 -5.49
N MET A 48 1.09 9.02 -6.31
CA MET A 48 2.54 8.91 -6.21
C MET A 48 2.95 9.63 -4.93
N HIS A 49 3.48 8.89 -3.97
CA HIS A 49 3.85 9.42 -2.66
C HIS A 49 5.04 8.68 -2.06
N TYR A 50 5.61 9.24 -1.00
CA TYR A 50 6.68 8.60 -0.24
C TYR A 50 6.46 8.78 1.25
N HIS A 51 7.13 7.92 2.01
CA HIS A 51 7.17 7.98 3.47
C HIS A 51 8.61 8.27 3.90
N LEU A 52 8.81 9.02 4.95
CA LEU A 52 10.16 9.29 5.48
C LEU A 52 10.57 8.27 6.54
N ILE A 53 9.60 7.69 7.25
CA ILE A 53 9.82 6.76 8.35
C ILE A 53 9.55 5.32 7.92
N LYS A 54 8.41 5.11 7.25
CA LYS A 54 7.93 3.77 6.91
C LYS A 54 8.84 3.07 5.89
N ASP A 55 9.22 1.85 6.24
CA ASP A 55 9.84 0.87 5.36
C ASP A 55 8.79 -0.21 5.12
N GLU A 56 8.45 -0.47 3.86
CA GLU A 56 7.37 -1.38 3.54
C GLU A 56 7.73 -2.34 2.41
N THR A 57 7.07 -3.49 2.41
CA THR A 57 7.19 -4.48 1.34
C THR A 57 5.79 -4.89 0.90
N TRP A 58 5.60 -4.96 -0.41
CA TRP A 58 4.37 -5.44 -1.03
C TRP A 58 4.54 -6.84 -1.58
N TYR A 59 3.49 -7.63 -1.49
CA TYR A 59 3.36 -8.93 -2.12
C TYR A 59 2.04 -8.95 -2.89
N VAL A 60 2.09 -9.20 -4.20
CA VAL A 60 0.88 -9.26 -5.02
C VAL A 60 0.20 -10.60 -4.80
N LYS A 61 -0.96 -10.58 -4.14
CA LYS A 61 -1.78 -11.76 -3.88
C LYS A 61 -2.66 -12.12 -5.07
N GLU A 62 -3.27 -11.12 -5.71
CA GLU A 62 -4.17 -11.29 -6.84
C GLU A 62 -4.05 -10.11 -7.78
N GLY A 63 -4.19 -10.38 -9.09
CA GLY A 63 -4.27 -9.35 -10.11
C GLY A 63 -2.94 -8.91 -10.67
N GLU A 64 -3.01 -7.88 -11.51
CA GLU A 64 -1.86 -7.27 -12.16
C GLU A 64 -1.87 -5.78 -11.94
N PHE A 65 -0.67 -5.20 -11.76
CA PHE A 65 -0.49 -3.80 -11.43
C PHE A 65 0.62 -3.17 -12.25
N ILE A 66 0.49 -1.87 -12.53
CA ILE A 66 1.64 -1.04 -12.93
C ILE A 66 2.23 -0.48 -11.64
N TYR A 67 3.48 -0.81 -11.39
CA TYR A 67 4.27 -0.24 -10.31
C TYR A 67 5.14 0.87 -10.88
N ARG A 68 5.00 2.07 -10.33
CA ARG A 68 5.84 3.22 -10.70
C ARG A 68 6.65 3.67 -9.50
N TRP A 69 7.91 4.00 -9.76
CA TRP A 69 8.76 4.63 -8.76
C TRP A 69 9.60 5.71 -9.41
N ILE A 70 10.00 6.69 -8.60
CA ILE A 70 10.83 7.79 -9.07
C ILE A 70 12.26 7.57 -8.56
N ASP A 71 13.22 7.57 -9.48
CA ASP A 71 14.63 7.59 -9.12
C ASP A 71 14.93 8.97 -8.52
N THR A 72 15.27 9.01 -7.23
CA THR A 72 15.47 10.27 -6.52
C THR A 72 16.74 11.00 -6.91
N LYS A 73 17.66 10.36 -7.66
CA LYS A 73 18.88 10.99 -8.17
C LYS A 73 18.65 11.68 -9.50
N THR A 74 17.83 11.09 -10.36
CA THR A 74 17.61 11.56 -11.74
C THR A 74 16.23 12.17 -11.95
N ALA A 75 15.29 11.93 -11.02
CA ALA A 75 13.87 12.27 -11.12
C ALA A 75 13.14 11.49 -12.23
N GLU A 76 13.74 10.45 -12.79
CA GLU A 76 13.09 9.60 -13.78
C GLU A 76 11.99 8.77 -13.14
N VAL A 77 10.86 8.68 -13.85
CA VAL A 77 9.75 7.79 -13.49
C VAL A 77 9.96 6.46 -14.17
N ASN A 78 10.06 5.41 -13.40
CA ASN A 78 10.21 4.04 -13.91
C ASN A 78 8.90 3.29 -13.74
N GLU A 79 8.64 2.33 -14.62
CA GLU A 79 7.45 1.48 -14.56
C GLU A 79 7.82 0.02 -14.69
N GLN A 80 7.06 -0.83 -13.99
CA GLN A 80 7.18 -2.27 -14.11
C GLN A 80 5.82 -2.91 -13.83
N ILE A 81 5.48 -3.96 -14.58
CA ILE A 81 4.27 -4.74 -14.32
C ILE A 81 4.58 -5.73 -13.18
N LEU A 82 3.70 -5.73 -12.18
CA LEU A 82 3.72 -6.72 -11.11
C LEU A 82 2.56 -7.68 -11.30
N LYS A 83 2.82 -8.96 -11.07
CA LYS A 83 1.85 -10.07 -11.17
C LYS A 83 1.81 -10.83 -9.86
N GLU A 84 0.84 -11.74 -9.75
CA GLU A 84 0.74 -12.63 -8.58
C GLU A 84 2.07 -13.26 -8.22
N GLY A 85 2.42 -13.16 -6.95
CA GLY A 85 3.68 -13.68 -6.43
C GLY A 85 4.83 -12.69 -6.43
N ASP A 86 4.74 -11.59 -7.17
CA ASP A 86 5.80 -10.59 -7.16
C ASP A 86 5.84 -9.83 -5.83
N THR A 87 7.04 -9.50 -5.41
CA THR A 87 7.27 -8.75 -4.18
C THR A 87 8.27 -7.63 -4.43
N VAL A 88 8.07 -6.49 -3.77
CA VAL A 88 8.95 -5.33 -3.89
C VAL A 88 8.95 -4.51 -2.60
N ARG A 89 10.13 -4.06 -2.20
CA ARG A 89 10.33 -3.22 -1.02
C ARG A 89 10.37 -1.75 -1.41
N GLN A 90 9.68 -0.93 -0.61
CA GLN A 90 9.74 0.52 -0.70
C GLN A 90 10.55 1.03 0.47
N LEU A 91 11.75 1.54 0.20
CA LEU A 91 12.59 2.14 1.24
C LEU A 91 12.03 3.51 1.65
N PRO A 92 12.30 3.97 2.89
CA PRO A 92 12.00 5.35 3.27
C PRO A 92 12.56 6.34 2.25
N GLY A 93 11.76 7.35 1.89
CA GLY A 93 12.13 8.36 0.90
C GLY A 93 11.91 7.97 -0.55
N GLN A 94 11.53 6.74 -0.85
CA GLN A 94 11.32 6.27 -2.21
C GLN A 94 9.89 6.57 -2.66
N PRO A 95 9.67 7.47 -3.63
CA PRO A 95 8.34 7.71 -4.18
C PRO A 95 7.83 6.50 -4.97
N HIS A 96 6.57 6.14 -4.75
CA HIS A 96 5.97 4.94 -5.34
C HIS A 96 4.48 5.10 -5.59
N GLN A 97 3.97 4.32 -6.55
CA GLN A 97 2.56 4.30 -6.92
C GLN A 97 2.20 2.92 -7.49
N LEU A 98 1.00 2.44 -7.17
CA LEU A 98 0.40 1.29 -7.86
C LEU A 98 -0.85 1.73 -8.61
N GLU A 99 -0.99 1.21 -9.81
CA GLU A 99 -2.21 1.31 -10.62
C GLU A 99 -2.69 -0.10 -10.96
N ALA A 100 -3.95 -0.40 -10.66
CA ALA A 100 -4.50 -1.73 -10.90
C ALA A 100 -4.91 -1.90 -12.37
N LEU A 101 -4.34 -2.88 -13.05
CA LEU A 101 -4.76 -3.26 -14.40
C LEU A 101 -6.00 -4.15 -14.37
N THR A 102 -6.18 -4.88 -13.27
CA THR A 102 -7.34 -5.72 -12.96
C THR A 102 -7.78 -5.41 -11.54
N ASP A 103 -8.94 -5.91 -11.11
CA ASP A 103 -9.20 -5.99 -9.67
C ASP A 103 -8.06 -6.78 -9.04
N GLY A 104 -7.62 -6.38 -7.86
CA GLY A 104 -6.47 -7.04 -7.27
C GLY A 104 -6.30 -6.78 -5.79
N VAL A 105 -5.42 -7.56 -5.18
CA VAL A 105 -5.11 -7.49 -3.76
C VAL A 105 -3.60 -7.55 -3.56
N VAL A 106 -3.09 -6.61 -2.78
CA VAL A 106 -1.69 -6.55 -2.38
C VAL A 106 -1.60 -6.65 -0.87
N PHE A 107 -0.75 -7.54 -0.37
CA PHE A 107 -0.34 -7.52 1.04
C PHE A 107 0.74 -6.48 1.23
N GLU A 108 0.56 -5.62 2.22
CA GLU A 108 1.60 -4.72 2.69
C GLU A 108 2.03 -5.11 4.08
N VAL A 109 3.32 -5.34 4.27
CA VAL A 109 3.93 -5.44 5.59
C VAL A 109 4.90 -4.28 5.74
N SER A 110 4.91 -3.65 6.90
CA SER A 110 5.73 -2.45 7.09
C SER A 110 6.09 -2.24 8.56
N THR A 111 6.93 -1.26 8.79
CA THR A 111 7.08 -0.64 10.10
C THR A 111 5.79 0.08 10.47
N GLU A 112 5.71 0.61 11.67
CA GLU A 112 4.50 1.30 12.14
C GLU A 112 4.03 2.36 11.15
N HIS A 113 2.72 2.38 10.87
CA HIS A 113 2.10 3.36 9.99
C HIS A 113 1.65 4.58 10.78
N PHE A 114 2.01 5.76 10.28
CA PHE A 114 1.55 7.06 10.76
C PHE A 114 0.90 7.80 9.59
N ASP A 115 -0.33 8.26 9.76
CA ASP A 115 -1.07 8.96 8.68
C ASP A 115 -0.33 10.20 8.18
N GLU A 116 0.34 10.93 9.07
CA GLU A 116 1.11 12.11 8.73
C GLU A 116 2.43 11.84 8.00
N ASP A 117 2.91 10.58 8.00
CA ASP A 117 4.12 10.16 7.30
C ASP A 117 3.83 9.79 5.85
N SER A 118 3.22 10.74 5.13
CA SER A 118 2.89 10.55 3.71
C SER A 118 3.00 11.89 2.99
N TYR A 119 3.84 11.92 1.95
CA TYR A 119 4.16 13.13 1.19
C TYR A 119 3.83 12.88 -0.26
N ARG A 120 2.82 13.61 -0.77
CA ARG A 120 2.29 13.40 -2.11
C ARG A 120 3.10 14.15 -3.16
N VAL A 121 3.45 13.44 -4.23
CA VAL A 121 4.11 14.00 -5.42
C VAL A 121 3.04 14.38 -6.46
N TRP A 122 2.12 13.45 -6.78
CA TRP A 122 0.94 13.74 -7.59
C TRP A 122 -0.25 12.87 -7.18
N LYS A 123 -1.43 13.31 -7.62
CA LYS A 123 -2.70 12.76 -7.18
C LYS A 123 -2.98 11.34 -7.71
N GLY A 124 -3.74 10.57 -6.93
CA GLY A 124 -4.40 9.34 -7.34
C GLY A 124 -5.92 9.48 -7.22
N ASN A 125 -6.62 8.36 -7.19
CA ASN A 125 -8.10 8.38 -7.18
C ASN A 125 -8.69 8.93 -5.88
N SER A 126 -7.98 8.84 -4.75
CA SER A 126 -8.47 9.39 -3.48
C SER A 126 -8.46 10.92 -3.42
N GLN A 127 -7.75 11.60 -4.31
CA GLN A 127 -7.60 13.06 -4.34
C GLN A 127 -8.44 13.76 -5.41
N LYS A 128 -9.43 13.10 -5.92
CA LYS A 128 -10.34 13.70 -6.91
C LYS A 128 -11.16 14.83 -6.32
#